data_7d6f227d32a9741ddb40b258268270f8
#
_entry.id   7d6f227d32a9741ddb40b258268270f8
#
_cell.length_a   1.000
_cell.length_b   1.000
_cell.length_c   1.000
_cell.angle_alpha   90.00
_cell.angle_beta   90.00
_cell.angle_gamma   90.00
#
_symmetry.space_group_name_H-M   'P 1'
#
loop_
_entity.id
_entity.type
_entity.pdbx_description
1 polymer ?
#
loop_
_entity_poly.entity_id
_entity_poly.type
_entity_poly.pdbx_seq_one_letter_code
_entity_poly.pdbx_strand_id
1 'polypeptide(L)'
;MTQPEEKMPRQGGERILWGVSTSRTIRAHWALHELGLSYQVRPVLPRNGDTHTAEFTALSARQKIPLLQDDDLIITESAAIVSYLSDTYGLPHNRLVPLDVRGRARCLEWCFFVISELDATSLYVMRRHGDLRHIYGEAPRANEAATVYFQKQMRSVERTLGDAPHYIMGDRFTAADILLSTCITWALRYNVSVADSVVAYNRRVTARPGYARAVASNAPPAARVGG
;
A
#
# COMPACT_ATOMS: atom_id res chain seq x y z
N MET A 1 37.88 5.79 -4.20
CA MET A 1 36.39 5.65 -4.17
C MET A 1 36.07 4.75 -3.00
N THR A 2 35.79 5.36 -1.84
CA THR A 2 35.40 4.66 -0.62
C THR A 2 33.99 4.06 -0.82
N GLN A 3 33.87 2.76 -0.60
CA GLN A 3 32.55 2.09 -0.57
C GLN A 3 31.71 2.73 0.56
N PRO A 4 30.42 2.99 0.33
CA PRO A 4 29.56 3.45 1.41
C PRO A 4 29.51 2.35 2.48
N GLU A 5 29.82 2.71 3.71
CA GLU A 5 29.67 1.86 4.88
C GLU A 5 28.27 1.28 4.92
N GLU A 6 28.18 -0.04 4.93
CA GLU A 6 26.94 -0.80 5.07
C GLU A 6 26.42 -0.55 6.49
N LYS A 7 25.55 0.46 6.62
CA LYS A 7 24.92 0.81 7.88
C LYS A 7 24.10 -0.40 8.35
N MET A 8 24.53 -1.04 9.43
CA MET A 8 23.77 -2.09 10.11
C MET A 8 22.33 -1.58 10.38
N PRO A 9 21.30 -2.38 10.10
CA PRO A 9 19.92 -1.96 10.34
C PRO A 9 19.75 -1.65 11.83
N ARG A 10 19.11 -0.51 12.14
CA ARG A 10 18.74 -0.15 13.50
C ARG A 10 17.84 -1.24 14.08
N GLN A 11 18.34 -2.00 15.05
CA GLN A 11 17.52 -2.89 15.86
C GLN A 11 17.01 -2.11 17.06
N GLY A 12 15.66 -2.11 17.29
CA GLY A 12 15.11 -1.80 18.58
C GLY A 12 14.52 -0.40 18.79
N GLY A 13 13.83 0.19 17.79
CA GLY A 13 12.95 1.34 18.00
C GLY A 13 11.51 0.93 18.29
N GLU A 14 10.72 1.78 18.99
CA GLU A 14 9.29 1.58 19.12
C GLU A 14 8.58 1.96 17.80
N ARG A 15 7.94 0.99 17.14
CA ARG A 15 7.17 1.23 15.92
C ARG A 15 5.69 1.11 16.20
N ILE A 16 4.95 2.14 15.83
CA ILE A 16 3.49 2.17 15.96
C ILE A 16 2.90 2.49 14.59
N LEU A 17 2.05 1.59 14.08
CA LEU A 17 1.29 1.84 12.86
C LEU A 17 -0.15 2.19 13.21
N TRP A 18 -0.55 3.41 12.85
CA TRP A 18 -1.88 3.93 13.04
C TRP A 18 -2.71 3.71 11.77
N GLY A 19 -3.82 3.01 11.95
CA GLY A 19 -4.79 2.78 10.88
C GLY A 19 -4.92 1.35 10.43
N VAL A 20 -6.17 0.93 10.23
CA VAL A 20 -6.58 -0.40 9.76
C VAL A 20 -7.73 -0.31 8.76
N SER A 21 -8.13 -1.44 8.19
CA SER A 21 -9.35 -1.64 7.38
C SER A 21 -9.41 -0.89 6.06
N THR A 22 -8.27 -0.47 5.50
CA THR A 22 -8.25 0.15 4.17
C THR A 22 -7.25 -0.51 3.22
N SER A 23 -7.47 -0.34 1.91
CA SER A 23 -6.52 -0.77 0.89
C SER A 23 -5.18 -0.02 0.96
N ARG A 24 -5.11 1.10 1.68
CA ARG A 24 -3.88 1.87 1.85
C ARG A 24 -3.14 1.49 3.13
N THR A 25 -3.85 1.18 4.23
CA THR A 25 -3.23 0.74 5.48
C THR A 25 -2.59 -0.62 5.34
N ILE A 26 -3.20 -1.56 4.60
CA ILE A 26 -2.63 -2.89 4.39
C ILE A 26 -1.23 -2.85 3.76
N ARG A 27 -0.91 -1.83 2.96
CA ARG A 27 0.42 -1.68 2.32
C ARG A 27 1.53 -1.55 3.37
N ALA A 28 1.30 -0.73 4.39
CA ALA A 28 2.26 -0.54 5.48
C ALA A 28 2.37 -1.80 6.35
N HIS A 29 1.25 -2.43 6.71
CA HIS A 29 1.25 -3.72 7.42
C HIS A 29 2.02 -4.77 6.64
N TRP A 30 1.81 -4.85 5.32
CA TRP A 30 2.47 -5.84 4.47
C TRP A 30 3.99 -5.61 4.42
N ALA A 31 4.44 -4.38 4.24
CA ALA A 31 5.86 -4.06 4.24
C ALA A 31 6.54 -4.44 5.57
N LEU A 32 5.90 -4.12 6.71
CA LEU A 32 6.40 -4.51 8.04
C LEU A 32 6.56 -6.03 8.17
N HIS A 33 5.58 -6.80 7.69
CA HIS A 33 5.65 -8.26 7.73
C HIS A 33 6.67 -8.87 6.76
N GLU A 34 6.88 -8.28 5.57
CA GLU A 34 7.91 -8.75 4.63
C GLU A 34 9.33 -8.46 5.14
N LEU A 35 9.49 -7.37 5.87
CA LEU A 35 10.76 -7.00 6.49
C LEU A 35 11.01 -7.69 7.82
N GLY A 36 10.03 -8.45 8.35
CA GLY A 36 10.15 -9.15 9.63
C GLY A 36 10.19 -8.22 10.84
N LEU A 37 9.58 -7.04 10.75
CA LEU A 37 9.60 -6.02 11.79
C LEU A 37 8.45 -6.18 12.77
N SER A 38 8.75 -6.12 14.07
CA SER A 38 7.75 -6.01 15.13
C SER A 38 7.24 -4.57 15.23
N TYR A 39 5.97 -4.39 15.50
CA TYR A 39 5.32 -3.08 15.66
C TYR A 39 4.03 -3.21 16.45
N GLN A 40 3.57 -2.09 17.01
CA GLN A 40 2.25 -1.97 17.63
C GLN A 40 1.24 -1.45 16.60
N VAL A 41 -0.01 -1.90 16.72
CA VAL A 41 -1.11 -1.41 15.90
C VAL A 41 -2.00 -0.49 16.73
N ARG A 42 -2.23 0.73 16.27
CA ARG A 42 -3.30 1.61 16.74
C ARG A 42 -4.45 1.56 15.74
N PRO A 43 -5.57 0.90 16.08
CA PRO A 43 -6.61 0.56 15.11
C PRO A 43 -7.53 1.75 14.82
N VAL A 44 -6.95 2.83 14.29
CA VAL A 44 -7.70 4.02 13.83
C VAL A 44 -8.47 3.66 12.56
N LEU A 45 -9.76 3.92 12.56
CA LEU A 45 -10.65 3.72 11.42
C LEU A 45 -10.91 5.06 10.70
N PRO A 46 -11.07 5.04 9.37
CA PRO A 46 -11.46 6.25 8.66
C PRO A 46 -12.96 6.53 8.84
N ARG A 47 -13.35 7.79 8.95
CA ARG A 47 -14.74 8.27 8.89
C ARG A 47 -15.67 7.86 10.04
N ASN A 48 -15.11 7.45 11.16
CA ASN A 48 -15.84 7.18 12.41
C ASN A 48 -15.48 8.18 13.54
N GLY A 49 -14.69 9.21 13.24
CA GLY A 49 -14.20 10.18 14.20
C GLY A 49 -12.76 9.94 14.70
N ASP A 50 -12.24 8.72 14.61
CA ASP A 50 -10.92 8.37 15.14
C ASP A 50 -9.80 9.29 14.60
N THR A 51 -9.84 9.62 13.30
CA THR A 51 -8.83 10.50 12.67
C THR A 51 -8.98 11.97 13.05
N HIS A 52 -10.04 12.35 13.74
CA HIS A 52 -10.33 13.73 14.17
C HIS A 52 -10.05 13.95 15.66
N THR A 53 -9.62 12.94 16.39
CA THR A 53 -9.21 13.10 17.80
C THR A 53 -8.05 14.09 17.91
N ALA A 54 -7.95 14.77 19.06
CA ALA A 54 -6.84 15.69 19.32
C ALA A 54 -5.49 14.97 19.24
N GLU A 55 -5.42 13.75 19.78
CA GLU A 55 -4.22 12.91 19.74
C GLU A 55 -3.77 12.64 18.30
N PHE A 56 -4.68 12.13 17.44
CA PHE A 56 -4.32 11.81 16.04
C PHE A 56 -4.03 13.08 15.22
N THR A 57 -4.78 14.17 15.46
CA THR A 57 -4.58 15.45 14.78
C THR A 57 -3.22 16.07 15.10
N ALA A 58 -2.75 15.93 16.35
CA ALA A 58 -1.42 16.37 16.75
C ALA A 58 -0.30 15.61 16.00
N LEU A 59 -0.50 14.31 15.71
CA LEU A 59 0.43 13.51 14.92
C LEU A 59 0.32 13.83 13.41
N SER A 60 -0.88 14.11 12.91
CA SER A 60 -1.12 14.36 11.49
C SER A 60 -2.27 15.33 11.25
N ALA A 61 -1.94 16.58 10.91
CA ALA A 61 -2.93 17.58 10.53
C ALA A 61 -3.74 17.19 9.25
N ARG A 62 -3.24 16.23 8.46
CA ARG A 62 -3.96 15.70 7.29
C ARG A 62 -5.10 14.77 7.67
N GLN A 63 -5.15 14.24 8.91
CA GLN A 63 -6.19 13.34 9.41
C GLN A 63 -6.41 12.12 8.50
N LYS A 64 -5.32 11.53 8.00
CA LYS A 64 -5.31 10.40 7.07
C LYS A 64 -4.49 9.24 7.62
N ILE A 65 -4.93 8.03 7.31
CA ILE A 65 -4.24 6.77 7.58
C ILE A 65 -3.78 6.11 6.27
N PRO A 66 -2.69 5.32 6.29
CA PRO A 66 -1.83 4.98 7.43
C PRO A 66 -0.92 6.14 7.87
N LEU A 67 -0.50 6.08 9.15
CA LEU A 67 0.59 6.87 9.71
C LEU A 67 1.52 5.90 10.45
N LEU A 68 2.82 5.99 10.19
CA LEU A 68 3.85 5.27 10.92
C LEU A 68 4.55 6.24 11.86
N GLN A 69 4.66 5.86 13.10
CA GLN A 69 5.56 6.43 14.08
C GLN A 69 6.71 5.44 14.28
N ASP A 70 7.94 5.87 14.11
CA ASP A 70 9.15 5.08 14.27
C ASP A 70 10.12 5.91 15.10
N ASP A 71 10.17 5.66 16.41
CA ASP A 71 10.79 6.52 17.42
C ASP A 71 10.24 7.95 17.35
N ASP A 72 11.07 8.93 16.99
CA ASP A 72 10.74 10.36 16.86
C ASP A 72 10.21 10.72 15.45
N LEU A 73 10.34 9.81 14.47
CA LEU A 73 9.87 10.05 13.11
C LEU A 73 8.37 9.75 12.99
N ILE A 74 7.62 10.72 12.48
CA ILE A 74 6.24 10.53 12.06
C ILE A 74 6.16 10.67 10.54
N ILE A 75 5.69 9.63 9.86
CA ILE A 75 5.57 9.60 8.41
C ILE A 75 4.19 9.12 7.96
N THR A 76 3.63 9.79 6.97
CA THR A 76 2.37 9.45 6.32
C THR A 76 2.61 9.04 4.86
N GLU A 77 1.54 8.72 4.13
CA GLU A 77 1.55 8.19 2.76
C GLU A 77 2.10 6.76 2.67
N SER A 78 1.22 5.82 2.30
CA SER A 78 1.56 4.39 2.32
C SER A 78 2.79 4.03 1.49
N ALA A 79 2.99 4.68 0.33
CA ALA A 79 4.16 4.44 -0.50
C ALA A 79 5.46 4.97 0.15
N ALA A 80 5.38 6.14 0.80
CA ALA A 80 6.51 6.71 1.52
C ALA A 80 6.89 5.85 2.73
N ILE A 81 5.88 5.34 3.48
CA ILE A 81 6.10 4.41 4.60
C ILE A 81 6.81 3.14 4.11
N VAL A 82 6.33 2.52 3.02
CA VAL A 82 6.96 1.31 2.47
C VAL A 82 8.41 1.56 2.05
N SER A 83 8.66 2.69 1.39
CA SER A 83 10.01 3.07 0.95
C SER A 83 10.95 3.32 2.13
N TYR A 84 10.49 4.08 3.13
CA TYR A 84 11.24 4.36 4.35
C TYR A 84 11.62 3.07 5.10
N LEU A 85 10.64 2.18 5.31
CA LEU A 85 10.89 0.90 5.99
C LEU A 85 11.91 0.05 5.23
N SER A 86 11.82 0.03 3.89
CA SER A 86 12.78 -0.68 3.05
C SER A 86 14.19 -0.08 3.16
N ASP A 87 14.31 1.24 3.15
CA ASP A 87 15.61 1.91 3.19
C ASP A 87 16.28 1.78 4.55
N THR A 88 15.49 1.81 5.62
CA THR A 88 15.98 1.78 6.99
C THR A 88 16.26 0.36 7.48
N TYR A 89 15.40 -0.60 7.14
CA TYR A 89 15.41 -1.95 7.73
C TYR A 89 15.59 -3.08 6.73
N GLY A 90 15.58 -2.79 5.43
CA GLY A 90 15.69 -3.80 4.39
C GLY A 90 17.07 -4.43 4.33
N LEU A 91 17.14 -5.75 4.47
CA LEU A 91 18.33 -6.57 4.25
C LEU A 91 18.45 -6.98 2.78
N PRO A 92 19.59 -7.43 2.29
CA PRO A 92 19.76 -7.81 0.88
C PRO A 92 18.72 -8.79 0.35
N HIS A 93 18.22 -9.70 1.21
CA HIS A 93 17.26 -10.74 0.82
C HIS A 93 15.78 -10.31 0.90
N ASN A 94 15.45 -9.25 1.64
CA ASN A 94 14.05 -8.81 1.84
C ASN A 94 13.81 -7.32 1.54
N ARG A 95 14.79 -6.60 1.02
CA ARG A 95 14.68 -5.19 0.67
C ARG A 95 13.62 -4.98 -0.41
N LEU A 96 12.70 -4.06 -0.16
CA LEU A 96 11.55 -3.78 -1.03
C LEU A 96 11.83 -2.71 -2.10
N VAL A 97 12.85 -1.87 -1.90
CA VAL A 97 13.29 -0.86 -2.86
C VAL A 97 14.75 -1.13 -3.21
N PRO A 98 15.12 -1.29 -4.49
CA PRO A 98 16.50 -1.55 -4.91
C PRO A 98 17.46 -0.45 -4.43
N LEU A 99 18.73 -0.84 -4.16
CA LEU A 99 19.78 0.11 -3.79
C LEU A 99 20.40 0.80 -4.99
N ASP A 100 20.51 0.09 -6.12
CA ASP A 100 21.08 0.66 -7.31
C ASP A 100 20.16 1.76 -7.88
N VAL A 101 20.79 2.82 -8.40
CA VAL A 101 20.06 4.04 -8.82
C VAL A 101 19.01 3.75 -9.91
N ARG A 102 19.31 2.85 -10.85
CA ARG A 102 18.40 2.54 -11.97
C ARG A 102 17.22 1.70 -11.51
N GLY A 103 17.49 0.64 -10.74
CA GLY A 103 16.45 -0.20 -10.14
C GLY A 103 15.54 0.61 -9.21
N ARG A 104 16.14 1.48 -8.38
CA ARG A 104 15.41 2.40 -7.51
C ARG A 104 14.50 3.35 -8.31
N ALA A 105 15.01 3.97 -9.36
CA ALA A 105 14.22 4.85 -10.22
C ALA A 105 13.02 4.12 -10.84
N ARG A 106 13.22 2.90 -11.35
CA ARG A 106 12.14 2.07 -11.90
C ARG A 106 11.12 1.66 -10.84
N CYS A 107 11.57 1.30 -9.64
CA CYS A 107 10.67 0.96 -8.54
C CYS A 107 9.80 2.16 -8.15
N LEU A 108 10.39 3.34 -8.02
CA LEU A 108 9.65 4.57 -7.71
C LEU A 108 8.70 4.99 -8.85
N GLU A 109 9.10 4.83 -10.12
CA GLU A 109 8.22 5.06 -11.27
C GLU A 109 6.95 4.22 -11.15
N TRP A 110 7.07 2.91 -10.87
CA TRP A 110 5.93 2.05 -10.61
C TRP A 110 5.12 2.48 -9.40
N CYS A 111 5.77 2.84 -8.30
CA CYS A 111 5.07 3.28 -7.09
C CYS A 111 4.25 4.54 -7.35
N PHE A 112 4.82 5.54 -8.03
CA PHE A 112 4.11 6.77 -8.37
C PHE A 112 2.98 6.51 -9.38
N PHE A 113 3.22 5.72 -10.41
CA PHE A 113 2.18 5.31 -11.34
C PHE A 113 0.99 4.66 -10.62
N VAL A 114 1.24 3.70 -9.74
CA VAL A 114 0.17 3.02 -9.01
C VAL A 114 -0.60 3.99 -8.11
N ILE A 115 0.08 4.87 -7.39
CA ILE A 115 -0.58 5.81 -6.47
C ILE A 115 -1.36 6.89 -7.22
N SER A 116 -0.82 7.47 -8.30
CA SER A 116 -1.49 8.54 -9.01
C SER A 116 -2.56 8.03 -9.97
N GLU A 117 -2.24 7.03 -10.79
CA GLU A 117 -3.11 6.64 -11.90
C GLU A 117 -4.13 5.57 -11.49
N LEU A 118 -3.69 4.54 -10.76
CA LEU A 118 -4.57 3.43 -10.40
C LEU A 118 -5.36 3.72 -9.11
N ASP A 119 -4.69 4.21 -8.06
CA ASP A 119 -5.33 4.48 -6.77
C ASP A 119 -6.13 5.79 -6.79
N ALA A 120 -5.46 6.94 -6.89
CA ALA A 120 -6.07 8.23 -6.65
C ALA A 120 -7.05 8.66 -7.75
N THR A 121 -6.64 8.51 -9.01
CA THR A 121 -7.41 8.98 -10.18
C THR A 121 -8.52 8.01 -10.57
N SER A 122 -8.39 6.73 -10.22
CA SER A 122 -9.36 5.70 -10.62
C SER A 122 -10.12 5.10 -9.43
N LEU A 123 -9.50 4.20 -8.69
CA LEU A 123 -10.19 3.42 -7.64
C LEU A 123 -10.76 4.30 -6.52
N TYR A 124 -10.08 5.38 -6.17
CA TYR A 124 -10.59 6.29 -5.15
C TYR A 124 -11.75 7.16 -5.64
N VAL A 125 -11.80 7.50 -6.93
CA VAL A 125 -12.97 8.15 -7.55
C VAL A 125 -14.17 7.21 -7.46
N MET A 126 -14.02 5.95 -7.90
CA MET A 126 -15.07 4.93 -7.79
C MET A 126 -15.56 4.76 -6.34
N ARG A 127 -14.62 4.73 -5.38
CA ARG A 127 -14.96 4.65 -3.96
C ARG A 127 -15.75 5.87 -3.47
N ARG A 128 -15.34 7.08 -3.84
CA ARG A 128 -16.01 8.31 -3.40
C ARG A 128 -17.47 8.36 -3.82
N HIS A 129 -17.74 7.98 -5.06
CA HIS A 129 -19.07 8.09 -5.67
C HIS A 129 -19.84 6.75 -5.70
N GLY A 130 -19.24 5.67 -5.15
CA GLY A 130 -19.85 4.39 -4.88
C GLY A 130 -20.07 4.18 -3.38
N ASP A 131 -19.10 3.56 -2.69
CA ASP A 131 -19.21 3.22 -1.26
C ASP A 131 -19.46 4.44 -0.36
N LEU A 132 -18.92 5.58 -0.73
CA LEU A 132 -18.96 6.82 0.05
C LEU A 132 -19.95 7.86 -0.54
N ARG A 133 -20.88 7.42 -1.39
CA ARG A 133 -21.87 8.31 -2.03
C ARG A 133 -22.71 9.09 -1.02
N HIS A 134 -22.94 8.54 0.17
CA HIS A 134 -23.65 9.21 1.25
C HIS A 134 -22.90 10.43 1.82
N ILE A 135 -21.58 10.54 1.57
CA ILE A 135 -20.74 11.68 1.97
C ILE A 135 -20.49 12.62 0.78
N TYR A 136 -20.19 12.06 -0.39
CA TYR A 136 -19.66 12.82 -1.54
C TYR A 136 -20.64 12.97 -2.70
N GLY A 137 -21.82 12.34 -2.60
CA GLY A 137 -22.79 12.28 -3.69
C GLY A 137 -22.46 11.22 -4.74
N GLU A 138 -23.47 10.83 -5.48
CA GLU A 138 -23.35 9.91 -6.61
C GLU A 138 -22.83 10.64 -7.86
N ALA A 139 -21.95 10.00 -8.61
CA ALA A 139 -21.45 10.50 -9.90
C ALA A 139 -21.20 9.32 -10.86
N PRO A 140 -22.28 8.72 -11.44
CA PRO A 140 -22.17 7.53 -12.27
C PRO A 140 -21.21 7.69 -13.45
N ARG A 141 -21.24 8.84 -14.13
CA ARG A 141 -20.32 9.15 -15.24
C ARG A 141 -18.86 9.25 -14.81
N ALA A 142 -18.59 9.77 -13.60
CA ALA A 142 -17.25 9.80 -13.06
C ALA A 142 -16.75 8.39 -12.74
N ASN A 143 -17.61 7.53 -12.20
CA ASN A 143 -17.29 6.13 -11.93
C ASN A 143 -17.01 5.35 -13.22
N GLU A 144 -17.82 5.54 -14.26
CA GLU A 144 -17.61 4.94 -15.57
C GLU A 144 -16.28 5.40 -16.18
N ALA A 145 -16.03 6.71 -16.22
CA ALA A 145 -14.79 7.27 -16.73
C ALA A 145 -13.56 6.76 -15.97
N ALA A 146 -13.63 6.68 -14.63
CA ALA A 146 -12.58 6.15 -13.79
C ALA A 146 -12.32 4.66 -14.05
N THR A 147 -13.37 3.87 -14.30
CA THR A 147 -13.26 2.46 -14.66
C THR A 147 -12.55 2.27 -16.00
N VAL A 148 -12.97 2.99 -17.03
CA VAL A 148 -12.37 2.98 -18.36
C VAL A 148 -10.90 3.41 -18.29
N TYR A 149 -10.61 4.45 -17.51
CA TYR A 149 -9.26 4.95 -17.32
C TYR A 149 -8.38 3.91 -16.62
N PHE A 150 -8.85 3.31 -15.53
CA PHE A 150 -8.16 2.22 -14.85
C PHE A 150 -7.78 1.08 -15.81
N GLN A 151 -8.75 0.60 -16.58
CA GLN A 151 -8.53 -0.47 -17.56
C GLN A 151 -7.52 -0.07 -18.64
N LYS A 152 -7.55 1.19 -19.08
CA LYS A 152 -6.54 1.72 -20.03
C LYS A 152 -5.13 1.66 -19.42
N GLN A 153 -4.99 2.09 -18.15
CA GLN A 153 -3.69 2.08 -17.48
C GLN A 153 -3.19 0.66 -17.20
N MET A 154 -4.11 -0.27 -16.90
CA MET A 154 -3.76 -1.68 -16.68
C MET A 154 -3.13 -2.36 -17.90
N ARG A 155 -3.34 -1.87 -19.12
CA ARG A 155 -2.67 -2.39 -20.33
C ARG A 155 -1.15 -2.26 -20.24
N SER A 156 -0.62 -1.26 -19.56
CA SER A 156 0.83 -1.13 -19.33
C SER A 156 1.34 -2.20 -18.38
N VAL A 157 0.56 -2.54 -17.35
CA VAL A 157 0.84 -3.64 -16.41
C VAL A 157 0.83 -4.98 -17.15
N GLU A 158 -0.22 -5.24 -17.94
CA GLU A 158 -0.36 -6.45 -18.77
C GLU A 158 0.84 -6.65 -19.68
N ARG A 159 1.26 -5.58 -20.39
CA ARG A 159 2.42 -5.62 -21.29
C ARG A 159 3.72 -5.90 -20.53
N THR A 160 3.90 -5.32 -19.33
CA THR A 160 5.10 -5.54 -18.53
C THR A 160 5.15 -6.95 -17.96
N LEU A 161 4.00 -7.49 -17.55
CA LEU A 161 3.90 -8.87 -17.05
C LEU A 161 4.14 -9.90 -18.17
N GLY A 162 3.85 -9.57 -19.43
CA GLY A 162 4.17 -10.35 -20.63
C GLY A 162 4.16 -11.85 -20.44
N ASP A 163 5.19 -12.51 -20.99
CA ASP A 163 5.33 -13.97 -20.94
C ASP A 163 5.96 -14.52 -19.67
N ALA A 164 6.21 -13.74 -18.62
CA ALA A 164 6.42 -14.23 -17.26
C ALA A 164 7.46 -13.58 -16.32
N PRO A 165 7.44 -12.35 -15.95
CA PRO A 165 8.14 -12.00 -14.73
C PRO A 165 7.33 -12.50 -13.53
N HIS A 166 8.04 -13.01 -12.51
CA HIS A 166 7.41 -13.40 -11.25
C HIS A 166 6.78 -12.20 -10.54
N TYR A 167 7.40 -11.01 -10.67
CA TYR A 167 6.97 -9.75 -10.09
C TYR A 167 7.04 -8.63 -11.13
N ILE A 168 6.43 -7.47 -10.84
CA ILE A 168 6.35 -6.37 -11.81
C ILE A 168 7.71 -5.82 -12.22
N MET A 169 8.74 -6.04 -11.38
CA MET A 169 10.12 -5.66 -11.67
C MET A 169 11.05 -6.85 -11.99
N GLY A 170 10.50 -7.97 -12.42
CA GLY A 170 11.25 -9.19 -12.75
C GLY A 170 11.20 -10.23 -11.63
N ASP A 171 12.36 -10.70 -11.15
CA ASP A 171 12.43 -11.83 -10.23
C ASP A 171 12.38 -11.43 -8.74
N ARG A 172 12.37 -10.13 -8.44
CA ARG A 172 12.37 -9.63 -7.08
C ARG A 172 11.04 -8.99 -6.71
N PHE A 173 10.51 -9.42 -5.55
CA PHE A 173 9.38 -8.75 -4.91
C PHE A 173 9.81 -7.38 -4.38
N THR A 174 9.03 -6.35 -4.70
CA THR A 174 9.36 -4.95 -4.38
C THR A 174 8.15 -4.19 -3.81
N ALA A 175 8.38 -2.95 -3.40
CA ALA A 175 7.33 -2.01 -3.01
C ALA A 175 6.28 -1.83 -4.12
N ALA A 176 6.69 -1.87 -5.39
CA ALA A 176 5.79 -1.79 -6.52
C ALA A 176 4.74 -2.90 -6.52
N ASP A 177 5.14 -4.14 -6.17
CA ASP A 177 4.22 -5.28 -6.09
C ASP A 177 3.22 -5.12 -4.95
N ILE A 178 3.64 -4.63 -3.78
CA ILE A 178 2.75 -4.33 -2.65
C ILE A 178 1.66 -3.34 -3.08
N LEU A 179 2.06 -2.23 -3.68
CA LEU A 179 1.14 -1.17 -4.09
C LEU A 179 0.21 -1.65 -5.21
N LEU A 180 0.76 -2.29 -6.25
CA LEU A 180 0.01 -2.75 -7.40
C LEU A 180 -1.01 -3.84 -7.01
N SER A 181 -0.59 -4.86 -6.26
CA SER A 181 -1.49 -5.93 -5.85
C SER A 181 -2.64 -5.44 -4.95
N THR A 182 -2.42 -4.44 -4.11
CA THR A 182 -3.52 -3.85 -3.33
C THR A 182 -4.52 -3.11 -4.21
N CYS A 183 -4.09 -2.45 -5.29
CA CYS A 183 -4.98 -1.84 -6.27
C CYS A 183 -5.73 -2.89 -7.10
N ILE A 184 -5.05 -3.94 -7.57
CA ILE A 184 -5.71 -5.03 -8.30
C ILE A 184 -6.77 -5.71 -7.42
N THR A 185 -6.44 -6.04 -6.18
CA THR A 185 -7.39 -6.63 -5.22
C THR A 185 -8.59 -5.70 -4.98
N TRP A 186 -8.37 -4.39 -4.95
CA TRP A 186 -9.44 -3.41 -4.81
C TRP A 186 -10.32 -3.34 -6.07
N ALA A 187 -9.72 -3.31 -7.26
CA ALA A 187 -10.43 -3.33 -8.54
C ALA A 187 -11.32 -4.59 -8.69
N LEU A 188 -10.79 -5.77 -8.34
CA LEU A 188 -11.55 -7.02 -8.37
C LEU A 188 -12.75 -7.00 -7.43
N ARG A 189 -12.66 -6.38 -6.25
CA ARG A 189 -13.82 -6.18 -5.35
C ARG A 189 -14.89 -5.26 -5.94
N TYR A 190 -14.52 -4.38 -6.84
CA TYR A 190 -15.43 -3.51 -7.58
C TYR A 190 -15.92 -4.13 -8.90
N ASN A 191 -15.59 -5.40 -9.13
CA ASN A 191 -15.90 -6.12 -10.38
C ASN A 191 -15.32 -5.43 -11.63
N VAL A 192 -14.22 -4.70 -11.47
CA VAL A 192 -13.50 -4.13 -12.61
C VAL A 192 -12.73 -5.26 -13.30
N SER A 193 -13.05 -5.48 -14.58
CA SER A 193 -12.39 -6.51 -15.38
C SER A 193 -10.93 -6.13 -15.66
N VAL A 194 -10.03 -7.08 -15.43
CA VAL A 194 -8.60 -7.04 -15.77
C VAL A 194 -8.22 -8.34 -16.46
N ALA A 195 -7.11 -8.37 -17.20
CA ALA A 195 -6.66 -9.55 -17.92
C ALA A 195 -6.32 -10.72 -16.97
N ASP A 196 -6.47 -11.95 -17.46
CA ASP A 196 -6.17 -13.18 -16.70
C ASP A 196 -4.72 -13.23 -16.19
N SER A 197 -3.77 -12.71 -16.96
CA SER A 197 -2.36 -12.57 -16.59
C SER A 197 -2.19 -11.70 -15.33
N VAL A 198 -2.95 -10.61 -15.22
CA VAL A 198 -2.98 -9.72 -14.05
C VAL A 198 -3.60 -10.40 -12.85
N VAL A 199 -4.67 -11.16 -13.05
CA VAL A 199 -5.30 -11.97 -11.99
C VAL A 199 -4.33 -13.03 -11.47
N ALA A 200 -3.65 -13.74 -12.38
CA ALA A 200 -2.66 -14.76 -12.04
C ALA A 200 -1.46 -14.16 -11.27
N TYR A 201 -0.97 -13.01 -11.73
CA TYR A 201 0.06 -12.25 -11.01
C TYR A 201 -0.42 -11.88 -9.60
N ASN A 202 -1.60 -11.31 -9.46
CA ASN A 202 -2.14 -10.89 -8.17
C ASN A 202 -2.27 -12.08 -7.21
N ARG A 203 -2.77 -13.23 -7.68
CA ARG A 203 -2.85 -14.47 -6.88
C ARG A 203 -1.48 -14.90 -6.36
N ARG A 204 -0.45 -14.88 -7.23
CA ARG A 204 0.92 -15.25 -6.86
C ARG A 204 1.49 -14.30 -5.80
N VAL A 205 1.32 -13.02 -5.99
CA VAL A 205 1.84 -11.98 -5.08
C VAL A 205 1.12 -12.04 -3.73
N THR A 206 -0.20 -12.20 -3.73
CA THR A 206 -1.00 -12.29 -2.49
C THR A 206 -0.93 -13.65 -1.80
N ALA A 207 -0.35 -14.67 -2.42
CA ALA A 207 -0.04 -15.94 -1.77
C ALA A 207 1.16 -15.87 -0.80
N ARG A 208 1.88 -14.76 -0.77
CA ARG A 208 3.01 -14.57 0.15
C ARG A 208 2.55 -14.58 1.61
N PRO A 209 3.30 -15.26 2.53
CA PRO A 209 2.94 -15.30 3.95
C PRO A 209 2.83 -13.92 4.60
N GLY A 210 3.63 -12.93 4.13
CA GLY A 210 3.56 -11.54 4.57
C GLY A 210 2.21 -10.89 4.31
N TYR A 211 1.57 -11.21 3.17
CA TYR A 211 0.23 -10.71 2.86
C TYR A 211 -0.84 -11.26 3.80
N ALA A 212 -0.84 -12.56 4.08
CA ALA A 212 -1.80 -13.17 5.00
C ALA A 212 -1.72 -12.53 6.40
N ARG A 213 -0.50 -12.32 6.90
CA ARG A 213 -0.28 -11.61 8.18
C ARG A 213 -0.75 -10.16 8.11
N ALA A 214 -0.50 -9.47 7.00
CA ALA A 214 -0.95 -8.09 6.80
C ALA A 214 -2.49 -7.99 6.79
N VAL A 215 -3.18 -8.94 6.17
CA VAL A 215 -4.65 -9.00 6.19
C VAL A 215 -5.15 -9.13 7.62
N ALA A 216 -4.56 -10.02 8.42
CA ALA A 216 -4.92 -10.21 9.81
C ALA A 216 -4.67 -8.95 10.65
N SER A 217 -3.50 -8.31 10.49
CA SER A 217 -3.15 -7.07 11.21
C SER A 217 -3.97 -5.86 10.78
N ASN A 218 -4.47 -5.85 9.55
CA ASN A 218 -5.30 -4.78 8.97
C ASN A 218 -6.80 -4.99 9.23
N ALA A 219 -7.20 -6.06 9.93
CA ALA A 219 -8.60 -6.30 10.25
C ALA A 219 -9.14 -5.21 11.20
N PRO A 220 -10.41 -4.82 11.08
CA PRO A 220 -11.02 -3.93 12.05
C PRO A 220 -11.01 -4.59 13.44
N PRO A 221 -10.91 -3.80 14.52
CA PRO A 221 -11.10 -4.34 15.85
C PRO A 221 -12.47 -5.03 15.92
N ALA A 222 -12.56 -6.15 16.67
CA ALA A 222 -13.84 -6.77 16.94
C ALA A 222 -14.80 -5.70 17.46
N ALA A 223 -16.03 -5.65 16.90
CA ALA A 223 -17.04 -4.71 17.35
C ALA A 223 -17.08 -4.76 18.90
N ARG A 224 -16.85 -3.61 19.56
CA ARG A 224 -17.08 -3.54 20.99
C ARG A 224 -18.56 -3.86 21.18
N VAL A 225 -18.83 -5.06 21.69
CA VAL A 225 -20.18 -5.39 22.17
C VAL A 225 -20.45 -4.39 23.28
N GLY A 226 -21.36 -3.44 23.01
CA GLY A 226 -21.70 -2.39 23.94
C GLY A 226 -22.18 -3.01 25.24
N GLY A 227 -21.55 -2.59 26.32
CA GLY A 227 -22.09 -2.77 27.67
C GLY A 227 -23.10 -1.66 27.93
#